data_88be2811d24b96007a0d3b996d7e2f34
#
_entry.id   88be2811d24b96007a0d3b996d7e2f34
#
_cell.length_a   1.000
_cell.length_b   1.000
_cell.length_c   1.000
_cell.angle_alpha   90.00
_cell.angle_beta   90.00
_cell.angle_gamma   90.00
#
_symmetry.space_group_name_H-M   'P 1'
#
loop_
_entity.id
_entity.type
_entity.pdbx_description
1 polymer ?
#
loop_
_entity_poly.entity_id
_entity_poly.type
_entity_poly.pdbx_seq_one_letter_code
_entity_poly.pdbx_strand_id
1 'polypeptide(L)'
;MKTAFEVALKIANGEYVSKSEALEVLVSCPDADCGDRGARIRARNMALQEAAVLLGADGASEWVVAERLEHAVLRFRCGMWRRIKYGAILPMAPSEKSLKKAFLSGVRIPTTQRRLYPLIRT
;
A
#
# COMPACT_ATOMS: atom_id res chain seq x y z
N MET A 1 20.60 -2.09 -22.26
CA MET A 1 19.78 -2.92 -21.38
C MET A 1 19.25 -2.08 -20.23
N LYS A 2 17.94 -2.12 -20.00
CA LYS A 2 17.34 -1.30 -18.94
C LYS A 2 17.59 -1.94 -17.58
N THR A 3 17.85 -1.10 -16.58
CA THR A 3 17.98 -1.57 -15.20
C THR A 3 16.60 -1.78 -14.59
N ALA A 4 16.53 -2.56 -13.53
CA ALA A 4 15.28 -2.74 -12.77
C ALA A 4 14.74 -1.39 -12.26
N PHE A 5 15.61 -0.48 -11.89
CA PHE A 5 15.24 0.86 -11.46
C PHE A 5 14.54 1.66 -12.57
N GLU A 6 15.07 1.59 -13.78
CA GLU A 6 14.47 2.29 -14.92
C GLU A 6 13.08 1.77 -15.23
N VAL A 7 12.89 0.45 -15.20
CA VAL A 7 11.59 -0.16 -15.45
C VAL A 7 10.61 0.20 -14.32
N ALA A 8 11.05 0.18 -13.07
CA ALA A 8 10.23 0.58 -11.94
C ALA A 8 9.80 2.05 -12.04
N LEU A 9 10.70 2.92 -12.52
CA LEU A 9 10.39 4.32 -12.71
C LEU A 9 9.32 4.51 -13.78
N LYS A 10 9.38 3.76 -14.87
CA LYS A 10 8.36 3.78 -15.92
C LYS A 10 6.99 3.37 -15.38
N ILE A 11 6.94 2.33 -14.58
CA ILE A 11 5.69 1.86 -13.97
C ILE A 11 5.14 2.95 -13.04
N ALA A 12 6.00 3.57 -12.24
CA ALA A 12 5.60 4.63 -11.32
C ALA A 12 5.06 5.85 -12.06
N ASN A 13 5.59 6.15 -13.23
CA ASN A 13 5.16 7.29 -14.05
C ASN A 13 3.96 6.96 -14.94
N GLY A 14 3.46 5.74 -14.91
CA GLY A 14 2.36 5.33 -15.76
C GLY A 14 2.74 5.13 -17.21
N GLU A 15 4.01 5.03 -17.52
CA GLU A 15 4.49 4.79 -18.87
C GLU A 15 4.24 3.34 -19.27
N TYR A 16 4.13 3.11 -20.58
CA TYR A 16 3.99 1.76 -21.09
C TYR A 16 5.22 0.93 -20.77
N VAL A 17 5.01 -0.23 -20.17
CA VAL A 17 6.06 -1.19 -19.85
C VAL A 17 5.69 -2.50 -20.49
N SER A 18 6.64 -3.09 -21.25
CA SER A 18 6.42 -4.39 -21.83
C SER A 18 6.35 -5.48 -20.77
N LYS A 19 5.73 -6.60 -21.11
CA LYS A 19 5.63 -7.76 -20.22
C LYS A 19 7.00 -8.21 -19.73
N SER A 20 7.99 -8.22 -20.61
CA SER A 20 9.36 -8.65 -20.28
C SER A 20 10.03 -7.66 -19.30
N GLU A 21 9.82 -6.36 -19.49
CA GLU A 21 10.34 -5.35 -18.57
C GLU A 21 9.72 -5.49 -17.19
N ALA A 22 8.41 -5.66 -17.12
CA ALA A 22 7.71 -5.86 -15.84
C ALA A 22 8.21 -7.11 -15.13
N LEU A 23 8.42 -8.20 -15.87
CA LEU A 23 8.93 -9.44 -15.32
C LEU A 23 10.36 -9.26 -14.79
N GLU A 24 11.19 -8.51 -15.51
CA GLU A 24 12.56 -8.21 -15.09
C GLU A 24 12.59 -7.47 -13.75
N VAL A 25 11.69 -6.50 -13.56
CA VAL A 25 11.57 -5.80 -12.28
C VAL A 25 11.21 -6.77 -11.15
N LEU A 26 10.25 -7.65 -11.39
CA LEU A 26 9.82 -8.63 -10.38
C LEU A 26 10.95 -9.58 -10.00
N VAL A 27 11.74 -10.02 -10.98
CA VAL A 27 12.86 -10.94 -10.73
C VAL A 27 14.01 -10.25 -10.02
N SER A 28 14.28 -9.00 -10.36
CA SER A 28 15.41 -8.26 -9.78
C SER A 28 15.10 -7.57 -8.46
N CYS A 29 13.86 -7.61 -8.01
CA CYS A 29 13.46 -7.05 -6.72
C CYS A 29 14.19 -7.83 -5.60
N PRO A 30 14.84 -7.14 -4.64
CA PRO A 30 15.50 -7.82 -3.52
C PRO A 30 14.56 -8.73 -2.74
N ASP A 31 13.31 -8.33 -2.62
CA ASP A 31 12.27 -9.21 -2.15
C ASP A 31 11.81 -10.02 -3.36
N ALA A 32 12.45 -11.15 -3.58
CA ALA A 32 12.07 -12.06 -4.66
C ALA A 32 10.61 -12.43 -4.60
N ASP A 33 9.97 -12.07 -3.52
CA ASP A 33 8.57 -12.28 -3.21
C ASP A 33 7.65 -11.21 -3.80
N CYS A 34 8.17 -10.22 -4.51
CA CYS A 34 7.32 -9.17 -5.10
C CYS A 34 6.23 -9.72 -5.99
N GLY A 35 6.46 -10.90 -6.62
CA GLY A 35 5.47 -11.60 -7.41
C GLY A 35 4.62 -12.58 -6.60
N ASP A 36 5.02 -12.88 -5.38
CA ASP A 36 4.30 -13.82 -4.53
C ASP A 36 3.11 -13.13 -3.87
N ARG A 37 1.93 -13.71 -4.09
CA ARG A 37 0.70 -13.19 -3.49
C ARG A 37 0.76 -13.19 -1.96
N GLY A 38 1.32 -14.24 -1.36
CA GLY A 38 1.46 -14.32 0.10
C GLY A 38 2.32 -13.20 0.66
N ALA A 39 3.45 -12.93 0.03
CA ALA A 39 4.32 -11.84 0.44
C ALA A 39 3.66 -10.48 0.29
N ARG A 40 2.91 -10.28 -0.79
CA ARG A 40 2.17 -9.03 -1.01
C ARG A 40 1.08 -8.83 0.04
N ILE A 41 0.38 -9.89 0.42
CA ILE A 41 -0.62 -9.83 1.49
C ILE A 41 0.04 -9.45 2.81
N ARG A 42 1.20 -10.06 3.14
CA ARG A 42 1.94 -9.72 4.35
C ARG A 42 2.40 -8.26 4.35
N ALA A 43 2.90 -7.78 3.21
CA ALA A 43 3.32 -6.39 3.07
C ALA A 43 2.15 -5.43 3.27
N ARG A 44 0.99 -5.75 2.66
CA ARG A 44 -0.23 -4.97 2.86
C ARG A 44 -0.62 -4.93 4.33
N ASN A 45 -0.63 -6.10 4.98
CA ASN A 45 -1.04 -6.20 6.39
C ASN A 45 -0.10 -5.41 7.30
N MET A 46 1.20 -5.50 7.06
CA MET A 46 2.18 -4.72 7.82
C MET A 46 1.97 -3.22 7.66
N ALA A 47 1.71 -2.76 6.45
CA ALA A 47 1.44 -1.35 6.19
C ALA A 47 0.16 -0.88 6.87
N LEU A 48 -0.89 -1.71 6.86
CA LEU A 48 -2.13 -1.40 7.57
C LEU A 48 -1.93 -1.36 9.08
N GLN A 49 -1.11 -2.25 9.62
CA GLN A 49 -0.76 -2.26 11.05
C GLN A 49 0.00 -1.00 11.43
N GLU A 50 0.94 -0.55 10.61
CA GLU A 50 1.65 0.72 10.84
C GLU A 50 0.67 1.90 10.88
N ALA A 51 -0.25 1.95 9.93
CA ALA A 51 -1.27 3.00 9.89
C ALA A 51 -2.13 2.96 11.15
N ALA A 52 -2.51 1.76 11.60
CA ALA A 52 -3.32 1.57 12.81
C ALA A 52 -2.59 2.08 14.06
N VAL A 53 -1.30 1.80 14.18
CA VAL A 53 -0.51 2.31 15.31
C VAL A 53 -0.53 3.83 15.36
N LEU A 54 -0.37 4.46 14.20
CA LEU A 54 -0.39 5.92 14.11
C LEU A 54 -1.77 6.50 14.42
N LEU A 55 -2.83 5.84 13.97
CA LEU A 55 -4.20 6.29 14.22
C LEU A 55 -4.66 6.04 15.65
N GLY A 56 -4.04 5.09 16.35
CA GLY A 56 -4.35 4.74 17.73
C GLY A 56 -3.40 5.32 18.74
N ALA A 57 -2.61 6.32 18.39
CA ALA A 57 -1.58 6.90 19.26
C ALA A 57 -2.16 7.54 20.53
N ASP A 58 -3.44 7.84 20.56
CA ASP A 58 -4.15 8.41 21.71
C ASP A 58 -4.64 7.34 22.70
N GLY A 59 -4.29 6.07 22.49
CA GLY A 59 -4.72 4.98 23.36
C GLY A 59 -6.10 4.43 23.07
N ALA A 60 -6.67 4.72 21.90
CA ALA A 60 -7.97 4.20 21.53
C ALA A 60 -7.95 2.67 21.46
N SER A 61 -9.12 2.03 21.70
CA SER A 61 -9.23 0.59 21.58
C SER A 61 -9.02 0.12 20.13
N GLU A 62 -8.63 -1.13 19.97
CA GLU A 62 -8.37 -1.70 18.64
C GLU A 62 -9.60 -1.63 17.74
N TRP A 63 -10.80 -1.80 18.29
CA TRP A 63 -12.04 -1.70 17.54
C TRP A 63 -12.27 -0.27 17.02
N VAL A 64 -12.00 0.73 17.85
CA VAL A 64 -12.10 2.14 17.44
C VAL A 64 -11.03 2.48 16.41
N VAL A 65 -9.83 1.95 16.57
CA VAL A 65 -8.75 2.14 15.60
C VAL A 65 -9.14 1.53 14.25
N ALA A 66 -9.79 0.36 14.27
CA ALA A 66 -10.28 -0.27 13.03
C ALA A 66 -11.31 0.62 12.32
N GLU A 67 -12.17 1.29 13.06
CA GLU A 67 -13.13 2.25 12.51
C GLU A 67 -12.41 3.44 11.87
N ARG A 68 -11.42 3.99 12.57
CA ARG A 68 -10.59 5.09 12.05
C ARG A 68 -9.85 4.68 10.79
N LEU A 69 -9.35 3.45 10.78
CA LEU A 69 -8.63 2.91 9.64
C LEU A 69 -9.57 2.72 8.44
N GLU A 70 -10.80 2.26 8.68
CA GLU A 70 -11.81 2.18 7.62
C GLU A 70 -12.02 3.53 6.95
N HIS A 71 -12.25 4.56 7.75
CA HIS A 71 -12.46 5.91 7.23
C HIS A 71 -11.22 6.43 6.50
N ALA A 72 -10.04 6.17 7.03
CA ALA A 72 -8.78 6.59 6.42
C ALA A 72 -8.54 5.89 5.08
N VAL A 73 -8.80 4.59 5.01
CA VAL A 73 -8.64 3.79 3.78
C VAL A 73 -9.59 4.29 2.70
N LEU A 74 -10.85 4.50 3.04
CA LEU A 74 -11.85 4.97 2.08
C LEU A 74 -11.51 6.38 1.57
N ARG A 75 -11.12 7.27 2.48
CA ARG A 75 -10.73 8.63 2.12
C ARG A 75 -9.49 8.63 1.22
N PHE A 76 -8.50 7.82 1.56
CA PHE A 76 -7.27 7.72 0.77
C PHE A 76 -7.57 7.17 -0.61
N ARG A 77 -8.35 6.10 -0.70
CA ARG A 77 -8.70 5.46 -1.98
C ARG A 77 -9.46 6.40 -2.90
N CYS A 78 -10.43 7.13 -2.38
CA CYS A 78 -11.28 8.01 -3.18
C CYS A 78 -10.61 9.33 -3.55
N GLY A 79 -9.62 9.76 -2.77
CA GLY A 79 -8.94 11.05 -2.97
C GLY A 79 -7.50 10.88 -3.43
N MET A 80 -6.59 10.73 -2.45
CA MET A 80 -5.15 10.79 -2.71
C MET A 80 -4.65 9.69 -3.66
N TRP A 81 -5.12 8.46 -3.50
CA TRP A 81 -4.65 7.34 -4.31
C TRP A 81 -4.91 7.55 -5.79
N ARG A 82 -6.08 8.06 -6.14
CA ARG A 82 -6.40 8.35 -7.55
C ARG A 82 -5.41 9.35 -8.14
N ARG A 83 -5.06 10.39 -7.39
CA ARG A 83 -4.12 11.42 -7.83
C ARG A 83 -2.70 10.88 -7.91
N ILE A 84 -2.30 10.05 -6.96
CA ILE A 84 -0.98 9.42 -6.94
C ILE A 84 -0.82 8.48 -8.14
N LYS A 85 -1.85 7.73 -8.48
CA LYS A 85 -1.82 6.83 -9.66
C LYS A 85 -1.54 7.58 -10.96
N TYR A 86 -1.93 8.83 -11.04
CA TYR A 86 -1.69 9.68 -12.21
C TYR A 86 -0.44 10.55 -12.06
N GLY A 87 0.44 10.20 -11.13
CA GLY A 87 1.74 10.83 -11.00
C GLY A 87 1.81 12.05 -10.10
N ALA A 88 0.74 12.39 -9.38
CA ALA A 88 0.77 13.52 -8.48
C ALA A 88 1.66 13.23 -7.27
N ILE A 89 2.45 14.23 -6.87
CA ILE A 89 3.24 14.19 -5.65
C ILE A 89 2.52 15.07 -4.64
N LEU A 90 1.98 14.42 -3.60
CA LEU A 90 1.17 15.10 -2.60
C LEU A 90 1.83 15.03 -1.23
N PRO A 91 1.73 16.09 -0.42
CA PRO A 91 2.14 16.00 0.98
C PRO A 91 1.23 15.00 1.70
N MET A 92 1.83 14.13 2.52
CA MET A 92 1.10 13.08 3.21
C MET A 92 1.48 13.05 4.68
N ALA A 93 0.47 12.84 5.53
CA ALA A 93 0.68 12.53 6.92
C ALA A 93 1.33 11.14 7.06
N PRO A 94 1.97 10.82 8.20
CA PRO A 94 2.60 9.50 8.37
C PRO A 94 1.65 8.33 8.13
N SER A 95 0.41 8.41 8.60
CA SER A 95 -0.59 7.37 8.37
C SER A 95 -0.92 7.21 6.89
N GLU A 96 -0.97 8.31 6.15
CA GLU A 96 -1.21 8.27 4.70
C GLU A 96 -0.04 7.65 3.95
N LYS A 97 1.18 7.86 4.41
CA LYS A 97 2.37 7.19 3.84
C LYS A 97 2.29 5.68 4.02
N SER A 98 1.84 5.22 5.18
CA SER A 98 1.63 3.79 5.45
C SER A 98 0.53 3.24 4.56
N LEU A 99 -0.57 3.96 4.38
CA LEU A 99 -1.65 3.55 3.47
C LEU A 99 -1.15 3.46 2.02
N LYS A 100 -0.30 4.38 1.59
CA LYS A 100 0.30 4.32 0.26
C LYS A 100 1.06 3.01 0.07
N LYS A 101 1.84 2.58 1.05
CA LYS A 101 2.55 1.28 1.00
C LYS A 101 1.57 0.13 0.83
N ALA A 102 0.45 0.16 1.57
CA ALA A 102 -0.57 -0.88 1.48
C ALA A 102 -1.17 -0.94 0.07
N PHE A 103 -1.50 0.21 -0.51
CA PHE A 103 -2.05 0.28 -1.86
C PHE A 103 -1.03 -0.14 -2.92
N LEU A 104 0.25 0.15 -2.71
CA LEU A 104 1.32 -0.25 -3.63
C LEU A 104 1.55 -1.76 -3.65
N SER A 105 1.08 -2.49 -2.64
CA SER A 105 1.19 -3.96 -2.62
C SER A 105 0.46 -4.63 -3.78
N GLY A 106 -0.49 -3.95 -4.38
CA GLY A 106 -1.30 -4.49 -5.48
C GLY A 106 -2.37 -5.48 -5.03
N VAL A 107 -2.49 -5.72 -3.73
CA VAL A 107 -3.51 -6.61 -3.17
C VAL A 107 -4.70 -5.76 -2.73
N ARG A 108 -5.90 -6.31 -2.91
CA ARG A 108 -7.12 -5.62 -2.50
C ARG A 108 -7.06 -5.25 -1.00
N ILE A 109 -7.41 -4.02 -0.70
CA ILE A 109 -7.42 -3.51 0.67
C ILE A 109 -8.81 -3.73 1.26
N PRO A 110 -8.92 -4.35 2.46
CA PRO A 110 -10.20 -4.42 3.16
C PRO A 110 -10.71 -3.02 3.48
N THR A 111 -12.00 -2.79 3.28
CA THR A 111 -12.58 -1.46 3.44
C THR A 111 -13.62 -1.39 4.56
N THR A 112 -13.77 -2.45 5.36
CA THR A 112 -14.72 -2.47 6.47
C THR A 112 -14.00 -2.65 7.78
N GLN A 113 -14.51 -2.01 8.82
CA GLN A 113 -14.01 -2.14 10.19
C GLN A 113 -13.90 -3.61 10.61
N ARG A 114 -14.91 -4.39 10.27
CA ARG A 114 -14.99 -5.81 10.61
C ARG A 114 -13.84 -6.63 10.00
N ARG A 115 -13.44 -6.30 8.78
CA ARG A 115 -12.34 -6.99 8.09
C ARG A 115 -10.97 -6.46 8.48
N LEU A 116 -10.90 -5.19 8.84
CA LEU A 116 -9.64 -4.56 9.25
C LEU A 116 -9.26 -4.96 10.68
N TYR A 117 -10.24 -5.14 11.55
CA TYR A 117 -10.00 -5.46 12.95
C TYR A 117 -9.09 -6.68 13.15
N PRO A 118 -9.33 -7.84 12.50
CA PRO A 118 -8.45 -9.00 12.67
C PRO A 118 -7.01 -8.76 12.20
N LEU A 119 -6.81 -7.87 11.23
CA LEU A 119 -5.49 -7.58 10.68
C LEU A 119 -4.64 -6.73 11.63
N ILE A 120 -5.26 -5.86 12.41
CA ILE A 120 -4.56 -4.94 13.30
C ILE A 120 -4.54 -5.44 14.75
N ARG A 121 -5.34 -6.42 15.08
CA ARG A 121 -5.36 -7.03 16.41
C ARG A 121 -4.11 -7.86 16.61
N THR A 122 -3.37 -7.55 17.63
CA THR A 122 -2.17 -8.29 18.02
C THR A 122 -2.45 -9.22 19.18
#